data_524821c44bfe4fb3c549e394cbc05952
#
_entry.id   524821c44bfe4fb3c549e394cbc05952
#
_cell.length_a   1.000
_cell.length_b   1.000
_cell.length_c   1.000
_cell.angle_alpha   90.00
_cell.angle_beta   90.00
_cell.angle_gamma   90.00
#
_symmetry.space_group_name_H-M   'P 1'
#
loop_
_entity.id
_entity.type
_entity.pdbx_description
1 polymer ?
#
loop_
_entity_poly.entity_id
_entity_poly.type
_entity_poly.pdbx_seq_one_letter_code
_entity_poly.pdbx_strand_id
1 'polypeptide(L)'
;LAWTAFLTTAARLYKYPYNEQLMIYMQRPEATACAEYDFWNGKMGRYVRRGSTGIALIDASGYKPRLKYVFDVSDTGGKENARRVNLWELKDAHTDSVSAMLERNYGVSGKNGLAEQFENVASQLAAEYWRDHSRDILGIVADSYLEEYDDYNIEVAFKNATAVSIT
;
A
#
# COMPACT_ATOMS: atom_id res chain seq x y z
N LEU A 1 -11.15 3.53 -10.76
CA LEU A 1 -11.70 2.39 -9.97
C LEU A 1 -10.65 1.30 -9.71
N ALA A 2 -9.94 0.80 -10.72
CA ALA A 2 -8.92 -0.25 -10.52
C ALA A 2 -7.74 0.23 -9.67
N TRP A 3 -7.29 1.47 -9.87
CA TRP A 3 -6.18 2.05 -9.11
C TRP A 3 -6.53 2.21 -7.62
N THR A 4 -7.69 2.76 -7.30
CA THR A 4 -8.15 2.93 -5.91
C THR A 4 -8.30 1.59 -5.19
N ALA A 5 -8.85 0.58 -5.88
CA ALA A 5 -8.96 -0.77 -5.35
C ALA A 5 -7.59 -1.41 -5.08
N PHE A 6 -6.62 -1.20 -5.98
CA PHE A 6 -5.24 -1.62 -5.77
C PHE A 6 -4.62 -0.96 -4.54
N LEU A 7 -4.77 0.37 -4.40
CA LEU A 7 -4.22 1.12 -3.27
C LEU A 7 -4.77 0.63 -1.92
N THR A 8 -6.07 0.32 -1.87
CA THR A 8 -6.71 -0.26 -0.67
C THR A 8 -6.06 -1.58 -0.26
N THR A 9 -5.73 -2.44 -1.23
CA THR A 9 -5.04 -3.71 -0.96
C THR A 9 -3.57 -3.48 -0.61
N ALA A 10 -2.88 -2.60 -1.34
CA ALA A 10 -1.48 -2.24 -1.12
C ALA A 10 -1.25 -1.65 0.29
N ALA A 11 -2.17 -0.80 0.77
CA ALA A 11 -2.10 -0.25 2.12
C ALA A 11 -2.10 -1.33 3.21
N ARG A 12 -2.88 -2.42 3.03
CA ARG A 12 -2.88 -3.58 3.94
C ARG A 12 -1.58 -4.39 3.85
N LEU A 13 -0.97 -4.39 2.67
CA LEU A 13 0.23 -5.15 2.33
C LEU A 13 1.50 -4.29 2.34
N TYR A 14 1.55 -3.21 3.12
CA TYR A 14 2.62 -2.19 3.13
C TYR A 14 4.03 -2.75 3.35
N LYS A 15 4.17 -3.96 3.89
CA LYS A 15 5.46 -4.64 4.08
C LYS A 15 6.01 -5.30 2.81
N TYR A 16 5.18 -5.45 1.78
CA TYR A 16 5.60 -5.96 0.49
C TYR A 16 6.06 -4.82 -0.41
N PRO A 17 7.11 -5.01 -1.23
CA PRO A 17 7.49 -4.03 -2.25
C PRO A 17 6.38 -3.90 -3.31
N TYR A 18 6.35 -2.77 -4.01
CA TYR A 18 5.29 -2.40 -4.96
C TYR A 18 4.96 -3.51 -5.98
N ASN A 19 5.98 -4.11 -6.59
CA ASN A 19 5.79 -5.19 -7.56
C ASN A 19 5.10 -6.43 -6.96
N GLU A 20 5.43 -6.79 -5.72
CA GLU A 20 4.79 -7.90 -5.02
C GLU A 20 3.35 -7.54 -4.60
N GLN A 21 3.10 -6.30 -4.16
CA GLN A 21 1.74 -5.81 -3.89
C GLN A 21 0.86 -5.91 -5.13
N LEU A 22 1.39 -5.51 -6.30
CA LEU A 22 0.69 -5.60 -7.57
C LEU A 22 0.41 -7.06 -7.95
N MET A 23 1.39 -7.96 -7.79
CA MET A 23 1.22 -9.39 -8.06
C MET A 23 0.18 -10.04 -7.14
N ILE A 24 0.15 -9.66 -5.85
CA ILE A 24 -0.87 -10.13 -4.91
C ILE A 24 -2.25 -9.62 -5.34
N TYR A 25 -2.37 -8.32 -5.60
CA TYR A 25 -3.63 -7.71 -6.01
C TYR A 25 -4.22 -8.35 -7.27
N MET A 26 -3.39 -8.61 -8.27
CA MET A 26 -3.84 -9.24 -9.53
C MET A 26 -4.37 -10.65 -9.34
N GLN A 27 -3.91 -11.38 -8.34
CA GLN A 27 -4.34 -12.75 -8.05
C GLN A 27 -5.42 -12.81 -6.97
N ARG A 28 -5.41 -11.86 -6.02
CA ARG A 28 -6.34 -11.78 -4.90
C ARG A 28 -6.56 -10.32 -4.46
N PRO A 29 -7.48 -9.59 -5.10
CA PRO A 29 -7.74 -8.19 -4.79
C PRO A 29 -8.14 -7.91 -3.33
N GLU A 30 -8.80 -8.87 -2.69
CA GLU A 30 -9.29 -8.77 -1.30
C GLU A 30 -8.25 -9.18 -0.24
N ALA A 31 -7.02 -9.50 -0.62
CA ALA A 31 -5.97 -9.91 0.33
C ALA A 31 -5.78 -8.89 1.45
N THR A 32 -5.59 -9.39 2.68
CA THR A 32 -5.48 -8.57 3.89
C THR A 32 -4.17 -8.73 4.62
N ALA A 33 -3.67 -9.97 4.76
CA ALA A 33 -2.41 -10.27 5.40
C ALA A 33 -1.82 -11.55 4.80
N CYS A 34 -0.79 -11.40 3.99
CA CYS A 34 -0.14 -12.50 3.31
C CYS A 34 1.18 -12.87 3.97
N ALA A 35 1.49 -14.17 3.98
CA ALA A 35 2.79 -14.68 4.37
C ALA A 35 3.03 -16.07 3.77
N GLU A 36 4.29 -16.50 3.77
CA GLU A 36 4.69 -17.84 3.35
C GLU A 36 4.16 -18.92 4.30
N TYR A 37 4.04 -20.13 3.80
CA TYR A 37 3.55 -21.29 4.55
C TYR A 37 4.28 -21.50 5.88
N ASP A 38 5.62 -21.43 5.86
CA ASP A 38 6.45 -21.65 7.06
C ASP A 38 6.25 -20.56 8.12
N PHE A 39 5.98 -19.32 7.69
CA PHE A 39 5.65 -18.24 8.62
C PHE A 39 4.31 -18.52 9.32
N TRP A 40 3.29 -18.91 8.56
CA TRP A 40 1.99 -19.23 9.15
C TRP A 40 2.09 -20.40 10.13
N ASN A 41 2.75 -21.47 9.71
CA ASN A 41 2.82 -22.69 10.51
C ASN A 41 3.76 -22.57 11.72
N GLY A 42 4.94 -21.99 11.52
CA GLY A 42 6.00 -21.92 12.55
C GLY A 42 5.87 -20.71 13.47
N LYS A 43 5.62 -19.50 12.91
CA LYS A 43 5.61 -18.27 13.70
C LYS A 43 4.23 -17.91 14.26
N MET A 44 3.18 -18.17 13.48
CA MET A 44 1.82 -17.80 13.85
C MET A 44 1.02 -18.94 14.48
N GLY A 45 1.50 -20.19 14.44
CA GLY A 45 0.77 -21.35 14.91
C GLY A 45 -0.53 -21.60 14.12
N ARG A 46 -0.55 -21.21 12.84
CA ARG A 46 -1.69 -21.36 11.94
C ARG A 46 -1.35 -22.36 10.85
N TYR A 47 -2.31 -23.08 10.36
CA TYR A 47 -2.15 -23.99 9.23
C TYR A 47 -2.85 -23.42 8.00
N VAL A 48 -2.27 -23.61 6.83
CA VAL A 48 -2.93 -23.34 5.55
C VAL A 48 -3.96 -24.44 5.31
N ARG A 49 -5.20 -24.05 5.02
CA ARG A 49 -6.29 -25.00 4.79
C ARG A 49 -6.04 -25.82 3.52
N ARG A 50 -6.44 -27.07 3.55
CA ARG A 50 -6.36 -27.94 2.38
C ARG A 50 -7.20 -27.38 1.23
N GLY A 51 -6.62 -27.31 0.04
CA GLY A 51 -7.28 -26.75 -1.14
C GLY A 51 -7.09 -25.24 -1.33
N SER A 52 -6.44 -24.54 -0.39
CA SER A 52 -6.06 -23.15 -0.61
C SER A 52 -5.05 -23.00 -1.73
N THR A 53 -5.26 -22.01 -2.59
CA THR A 53 -4.34 -21.67 -3.68
C THR A 53 -3.35 -20.62 -3.22
N GLY A 54 -2.05 -20.93 -3.31
CA GLY A 54 -1.00 -19.95 -3.01
C GLY A 54 -0.94 -18.84 -4.06
N ILE A 55 -0.68 -17.63 -3.60
CA ILE A 55 -0.43 -16.47 -4.45
C ILE A 55 1.03 -16.51 -4.88
N ALA A 56 1.28 -16.57 -6.18
CA ALA A 56 2.62 -16.70 -6.74
C ALA A 56 3.33 -15.34 -6.80
N LEU A 57 4.53 -15.27 -6.23
CA LEU A 57 5.40 -14.10 -6.28
C LEU A 57 6.75 -14.50 -6.91
N ILE A 58 7.47 -13.51 -7.43
CA ILE A 58 8.83 -13.71 -7.96
C ILE A 58 9.83 -13.39 -6.87
N ASP A 59 10.58 -14.38 -6.43
CA ASP A 59 11.76 -14.21 -5.59
C ASP A 59 12.99 -13.99 -6.47
N ALA A 60 13.46 -12.76 -6.52
CA ALA A 60 14.66 -12.35 -7.26
C ALA A 60 15.91 -12.22 -6.37
N SER A 61 15.87 -12.70 -5.13
CA SER A 61 16.99 -12.61 -4.19
C SER A 61 18.19 -13.52 -4.54
N GLY A 62 17.96 -14.56 -5.36
CA GLY A 62 18.98 -15.50 -5.79
C GLY A 62 19.55 -15.20 -7.18
N TYR A 63 20.55 -16.00 -7.61
CA TYR A 63 21.16 -15.90 -8.95
C TYR A 63 20.16 -16.04 -10.11
N LYS A 64 19.11 -16.83 -9.92
CA LYS A 64 18.01 -16.98 -10.87
C LYS A 64 16.68 -16.70 -10.16
N PRO A 65 15.79 -15.92 -10.78
CA PRO A 65 14.44 -15.74 -10.25
C PRO A 65 13.71 -17.09 -10.11
N ARG A 66 12.98 -17.24 -9.02
CA ARG A 66 12.14 -18.42 -8.74
C ARG A 66 10.78 -17.99 -8.22
N LEU A 67 9.81 -18.87 -8.30
CA LEU A 67 8.51 -18.64 -7.68
C LEU A 67 8.59 -18.91 -6.17
N LYS A 68 8.02 -18.01 -5.38
CA LYS A 68 7.64 -18.24 -4.00
C LYS A 68 6.13 -18.09 -3.85
N TYR A 69 5.54 -18.72 -2.86
CA TYR A 69 4.10 -18.69 -2.66
C TYR A 69 3.77 -18.12 -1.29
N VAL A 70 2.81 -17.20 -1.26
CA VAL A 70 2.23 -16.68 -0.03
C VAL A 70 0.75 -17.04 0.04
N PHE A 71 0.22 -17.06 1.26
CA PHE A 71 -1.19 -17.36 1.54
C PHE A 71 -1.76 -16.21 2.36
N ASP A 72 -2.97 -15.77 2.02
CA ASP A 72 -3.67 -14.79 2.81
C ASP A 72 -4.16 -15.41 4.14
N VAL A 73 -4.34 -14.60 5.16
CA VAL A 73 -4.84 -15.05 6.46
C VAL A 73 -6.18 -15.77 6.35
N SER A 74 -7.03 -15.40 5.39
CA SER A 74 -8.31 -16.04 5.11
C SER A 74 -8.17 -17.50 4.64
N ASP A 75 -7.01 -17.89 4.10
CA ASP A 75 -6.68 -19.27 3.74
C ASP A 75 -6.23 -20.11 4.93
N THR A 76 -6.06 -19.51 6.11
CA THR A 76 -5.47 -20.17 7.26
C THR A 76 -6.49 -20.50 8.35
N GLY A 77 -6.20 -21.55 9.12
CA GLY A 77 -6.90 -21.90 10.34
C GLY A 77 -5.98 -21.78 11.55
N GLY A 78 -6.52 -21.39 12.71
CA GLY A 78 -5.77 -21.33 13.96
C GLY A 78 -5.63 -22.73 14.60
N LYS A 79 -4.46 -23.05 15.12
CA LYS A 79 -4.25 -24.13 16.11
C LYS A 79 -4.65 -23.59 17.50
N GLU A 80 -4.69 -24.43 18.50
CA GLU A 80 -5.07 -24.07 19.87
C GLU A 80 -4.25 -22.89 20.42
N ASN A 81 -2.96 -22.81 20.06
CA ASN A 81 -2.02 -21.76 20.46
C ASN A 81 -1.75 -20.72 19.36
N ALA A 82 -2.67 -20.59 18.38
CA ALA A 82 -2.48 -19.65 17.27
C ALA A 82 -2.43 -18.20 17.74
N ARG A 83 -1.43 -17.46 17.24
CA ARG A 83 -1.33 -16.04 17.48
C ARG A 83 -2.42 -15.31 16.70
N ARG A 84 -2.95 -14.24 17.31
CA ARG A 84 -3.87 -13.32 16.63
C ARG A 84 -3.13 -12.62 15.50
N VAL A 85 -3.75 -12.58 14.33
CA VAL A 85 -3.28 -11.75 13.22
C VAL A 85 -3.84 -10.35 13.41
N ASN A 86 -2.96 -9.39 13.58
CA ASN A 86 -3.37 -7.99 13.63
C ASN A 86 -3.51 -7.48 12.21
N LEU A 87 -4.75 -7.34 11.76
CA LEU A 87 -5.05 -6.63 10.52
C LEU A 87 -4.96 -5.13 10.78
N TRP A 88 -4.47 -4.41 9.76
CA TRP A 88 -4.42 -2.95 9.88
C TRP A 88 -5.85 -2.39 9.87
N GLU A 89 -6.19 -1.65 10.89
CA GLU A 89 -7.48 -1.02 11.07
C GLU A 89 -7.28 0.24 11.93
N LEU A 90 -7.71 1.39 11.41
CA LEU A 90 -7.76 2.62 12.21
C LEU A 90 -8.98 2.55 13.12
N LYS A 91 -8.76 2.58 14.42
CA LYS A 91 -9.81 2.60 15.44
C LYS A 91 -9.95 4.01 16.00
N ASP A 92 -11.17 4.36 16.43
CA ASP A 92 -11.45 5.66 17.06
C ASP A 92 -10.51 5.97 18.23
N ALA A 93 -10.15 4.96 19.02
CA ALA A 93 -9.19 5.09 20.12
C ALA A 93 -7.77 5.54 19.69
N HIS A 94 -7.44 5.46 18.40
CA HIS A 94 -6.14 5.86 17.87
C HIS A 94 -6.16 7.26 17.22
N THR A 95 -7.33 7.85 17.03
CA THR A 95 -7.51 9.12 16.30
C THR A 95 -6.63 10.23 16.85
N ASP A 96 -6.68 10.48 18.15
CA ASP A 96 -5.92 11.57 18.78
C ASP A 96 -4.41 11.35 18.66
N SER A 97 -3.94 10.11 18.85
CA SER A 97 -2.51 9.79 18.77
C SER A 97 -1.98 9.87 17.33
N VAL A 98 -2.79 9.46 16.34
CA VAL A 98 -2.45 9.60 14.91
C VAL A 98 -2.44 11.08 14.52
N SER A 99 -3.46 11.85 14.90
CA SER A 99 -3.53 13.28 14.64
C SER A 99 -2.33 14.03 15.23
N ALA A 100 -1.99 13.78 16.49
CA ALA A 100 -0.82 14.38 17.12
C ALA A 100 0.51 13.99 16.43
N MET A 101 0.62 12.77 15.94
CA MET A 101 1.79 12.31 15.19
C MET A 101 1.89 13.02 13.83
N LEU A 102 0.78 13.20 13.12
CA LEU A 102 0.75 13.93 11.85
C LEU A 102 1.12 15.42 12.06
N GLU A 103 0.55 16.06 13.08
CA GLU A 103 0.88 17.45 13.40
C GLU A 103 2.37 17.61 13.73
N ARG A 104 2.93 16.72 14.54
CA ARG A 104 4.35 16.76 14.91
C ARG A 104 5.29 16.55 13.72
N ASN A 105 4.94 15.64 12.79
CA ASN A 105 5.84 15.26 11.70
C ASN A 105 5.69 16.15 10.46
N TYR A 106 4.50 16.66 10.21
CA TYR A 106 4.16 17.43 9.01
C TYR A 106 3.70 18.86 9.28
N GLY A 107 3.49 19.25 10.54
CA GLY A 107 3.01 20.58 10.89
C GLY A 107 1.54 20.85 10.55
N VAL A 108 0.78 19.82 10.16
CA VAL A 108 -0.62 19.95 9.73
C VAL A 108 -1.55 19.71 10.92
N SER A 109 -2.32 20.75 11.29
CA SER A 109 -3.24 20.70 12.43
C SER A 109 -4.45 19.77 12.16
N GLY A 110 -4.81 18.96 13.15
CA GLY A 110 -6.00 18.12 13.14
C GLY A 110 -7.30 18.78 13.61
N LYS A 111 -7.37 20.12 13.70
CA LYS A 111 -8.53 20.85 14.22
C LYS A 111 -9.85 20.56 13.50
N ASN A 112 -9.79 20.31 12.20
CA ASN A 112 -10.96 20.06 11.36
C ASN A 112 -11.25 18.55 11.20
N GLY A 113 -10.54 17.72 11.92
CA GLY A 113 -10.68 16.26 11.89
C GLY A 113 -9.56 15.55 11.14
N LEU A 114 -9.47 14.25 11.40
CA LEU A 114 -8.37 13.42 10.89
C LEU A 114 -8.40 13.25 9.37
N ALA A 115 -9.58 13.19 8.75
CA ALA A 115 -9.71 13.06 7.30
C ALA A 115 -9.10 14.27 6.57
N GLU A 116 -9.49 15.48 6.94
CA GLU A 116 -8.94 16.70 6.36
C GLU A 116 -7.43 16.84 6.66
N GLN A 117 -7.00 16.38 7.83
CA GLN A 117 -5.57 16.38 8.18
C GLN A 117 -4.78 15.45 7.25
N PHE A 118 -5.29 14.25 6.94
CA PHE A 118 -4.67 13.34 5.95
C PHE A 118 -4.62 13.96 4.56
N GLU A 119 -5.71 14.57 4.09
CA GLU A 119 -5.76 15.24 2.77
C GLU A 119 -4.73 16.36 2.68
N ASN A 120 -4.59 17.17 3.72
CA ASN A 120 -3.61 18.24 3.77
C ASN A 120 -2.17 17.73 3.79
N VAL A 121 -1.88 16.68 4.56
CA VAL A 121 -0.56 16.03 4.57
C VAL A 121 -0.27 15.42 3.19
N ALA A 122 -1.22 14.72 2.59
CA ALA A 122 -1.06 14.12 1.28
C ALA A 122 -0.80 15.18 0.18
N SER A 123 -1.51 16.30 0.24
CA SER A 123 -1.31 17.44 -0.67
C SER A 123 0.07 18.06 -0.51
N GLN A 124 0.54 18.22 0.73
CA GLN A 124 1.89 18.72 1.02
C GLN A 124 2.95 17.78 0.44
N LEU A 125 2.86 16.48 0.70
CA LEU A 125 3.80 15.48 0.20
C LEU A 125 3.81 15.42 -1.34
N ALA A 126 2.64 15.51 -1.97
CA ALA A 126 2.54 15.55 -3.43
C ALA A 126 3.21 16.80 -4.03
N ALA A 127 3.04 17.96 -3.38
CA ALA A 127 3.69 19.19 -3.81
C ALA A 127 5.22 19.16 -3.61
N GLU A 128 5.69 18.59 -2.49
CA GLU A 128 7.12 18.41 -2.23
C GLU A 128 7.75 17.46 -3.26
N TYR A 129 7.10 16.33 -3.54
CA TYR A 129 7.59 15.38 -4.54
C TYR A 129 7.66 15.98 -5.94
N TRP A 130 6.63 16.74 -6.36
CA TRP A 130 6.66 17.47 -7.63
C TRP A 130 7.82 18.44 -7.71
N ARG A 131 8.02 19.27 -6.69
CA ARG A 131 9.11 20.24 -6.64
C ARG A 131 10.48 19.57 -6.87
N ASP A 132 10.67 18.40 -6.29
CA ASP A 132 11.96 17.71 -6.29
C ASP A 132 12.16 16.84 -7.55
N HIS A 133 11.07 16.39 -8.22
CA HIS A 133 11.10 15.42 -9.32
C HIS A 133 10.39 15.88 -10.61
N SER A 134 9.98 17.14 -10.71
CA SER A 134 9.21 17.63 -11.87
C SER A 134 9.86 17.37 -13.21
N ARG A 135 11.19 17.49 -13.30
CA ARG A 135 11.93 17.24 -14.56
C ARG A 135 11.81 15.78 -15.02
N ASP A 136 11.93 14.85 -14.10
CA ASP A 136 11.84 13.41 -14.40
C ASP A 136 10.41 13.05 -14.82
N ILE A 137 9.43 13.61 -14.12
CA ILE A 137 8.01 13.41 -14.41
C ILE A 137 7.66 13.96 -15.81
N LEU A 138 8.06 15.19 -16.10
CA LEU A 138 7.85 15.80 -17.43
C LEU A 138 8.58 15.02 -18.53
N GLY A 139 9.78 14.50 -18.26
CA GLY A 139 10.50 13.63 -19.19
C GLY A 139 9.75 12.32 -19.50
N ILE A 140 9.11 11.71 -18.51
CA ILE A 140 8.27 10.52 -18.72
C ILE A 140 7.02 10.87 -19.53
N VAL A 141 6.43 12.03 -19.27
CA VAL A 141 5.20 12.49 -19.95
C VAL A 141 5.45 12.83 -21.41
N ALA A 142 6.61 13.38 -21.76
CA ALA A 142 6.96 13.79 -23.11
C ALA A 142 6.92 12.64 -24.15
N ASP A 143 7.11 11.39 -23.71
CA ASP A 143 7.03 10.20 -24.55
C ASP A 143 5.71 9.41 -24.36
N SER A 144 4.65 10.08 -23.90
CA SER A 144 3.37 9.44 -23.57
C SER A 144 2.18 10.12 -24.26
N TYR A 145 0.98 9.55 -24.12
CA TYR A 145 -0.28 10.18 -24.56
C TYR A 145 -0.60 11.50 -23.84
N LEU A 146 0.16 11.88 -22.82
CA LEU A 146 -0.03 13.12 -22.08
C LEU A 146 0.86 14.27 -22.60
N GLU A 147 1.65 14.07 -23.65
CA GLU A 147 2.53 15.07 -24.25
C GLU A 147 1.79 16.31 -24.78
N GLU A 148 0.49 16.18 -25.09
CA GLU A 148 -0.35 17.29 -25.56
C GLU A 148 -0.74 18.28 -24.45
N TYR A 149 -0.54 17.92 -23.17
CA TYR A 149 -0.85 18.78 -22.04
C TYR A 149 0.33 19.69 -21.71
N ASP A 150 0.01 20.94 -21.33
CA ASP A 150 1.03 21.87 -20.83
C ASP A 150 1.53 21.46 -19.44
N ASP A 151 2.72 21.95 -19.08
CA ASP A 151 3.39 21.61 -17.82
C ASP A 151 2.54 21.92 -16.58
N TYR A 152 1.72 22.98 -16.63
CA TYR A 152 0.84 23.35 -15.51
C TYR A 152 -0.29 22.32 -15.32
N ASN A 153 -0.93 21.89 -16.39
CA ASN A 153 -1.97 20.85 -16.31
C ASN A 153 -1.40 19.50 -15.87
N ILE A 154 -0.19 19.16 -16.31
CA ILE A 154 0.53 17.97 -15.85
C ILE A 154 0.84 18.07 -14.35
N GLU A 155 1.33 19.22 -13.87
CA GLU A 155 1.58 19.47 -12.46
C GLU A 155 0.32 19.26 -11.61
N VAL A 156 -0.78 19.90 -11.99
CA VAL A 156 -2.06 19.81 -11.27
C VAL A 156 -2.57 18.37 -11.26
N ALA A 157 -2.56 17.69 -12.40
CA ALA A 157 -3.00 16.30 -12.51
C ALA A 157 -2.14 15.36 -11.65
N PHE A 158 -0.82 15.53 -11.71
CA PHE A 158 0.12 14.73 -10.91
C PHE A 158 -0.09 14.93 -9.41
N LYS A 159 -0.15 16.17 -8.95
CA LYS A 159 -0.35 16.49 -7.52
C LYS A 159 -1.67 15.92 -7.01
N ASN A 160 -2.76 16.07 -7.77
CA ASN A 160 -4.06 15.53 -7.39
C ASN A 160 -4.06 14.01 -7.34
N ALA A 161 -3.53 13.33 -8.37
CA ALA A 161 -3.45 11.88 -8.41
C ALA A 161 -2.58 11.33 -7.26
N THR A 162 -1.45 11.98 -6.98
CA THR A 162 -0.54 11.60 -5.90
C THR A 162 -1.19 11.80 -4.53
N ALA A 163 -1.81 12.96 -4.28
CA ALA A 163 -2.50 13.22 -3.01
C ALA A 163 -3.60 12.19 -2.75
N VAL A 164 -4.48 11.92 -3.73
CA VAL A 164 -5.52 10.87 -3.63
C VAL A 164 -4.92 9.48 -3.40
N SER A 165 -3.72 9.22 -3.91
CA SER A 165 -3.06 7.92 -3.74
C SER A 165 -2.44 7.75 -2.35
N ILE A 166 -2.14 8.83 -1.65
CA ILE A 166 -1.60 8.85 -0.28
C ILE A 166 -2.72 8.80 0.76
N THR A 167 -3.85 9.45 0.48
CA THR A 167 -5.04 9.48 1.35
C THR A 167 -5.76 8.15 1.38
#